data_e2be730f5410c2e9545fba0111863f9c
#
_entry.id   e2be730f5410c2e9545fba0111863f9c
#
_cell.length_a   1.000
_cell.length_b   1.000
_cell.length_c   1.000
_cell.angle_alpha   90.00
_cell.angle_beta   90.00
_cell.angle_gamma   90.00
#
_symmetry.space_group_name_H-M   'P 1'
#
loop_
_entity.id
_entity.type
_entity.pdbx_description
1 polymer ?
#
loop_
_entity_poly.entity_id
_entity_poly.type
_entity_poly.pdbx_seq_one_letter_code
_entity_poly.pdbx_strand_id
1 'polypeptide(L)'
;PNFAAHIKGTTLPSIIQKFFSDRSEEERIQIAREATEFELQMPFPTIAGALDFIQLLKNNNVKIGLVTSSDKAKLDRAFRLLNLEGVFDTVVTADRITTGKPDPMCYLLAAKDLNVDPTDCLVFEDSFAGIQSGNSAGMRVIGLCTTNSEESIKDKVYQVIPNFEKLTLEDYKQ
;
A
#
# COMPACT_ATOMS: atom_id res chain seq x y z
N PRO A 1 19.36 11.30 7.17
CA PRO A 1 18.67 10.41 6.27
C PRO A 1 17.30 10.08 6.88
N ASN A 2 16.24 10.29 6.11
CA ASN A 2 14.87 10.06 6.61
C ASN A 2 14.62 8.55 6.66
N PHE A 3 14.95 7.91 7.77
CA PHE A 3 14.77 6.47 8.00
C PHE A 3 13.34 6.01 7.70
N ALA A 4 12.33 6.80 8.12
CA ALA A 4 10.94 6.49 7.90
C ALA A 4 10.58 6.32 6.40
N ALA A 5 11.16 7.12 5.51
CA ALA A 5 10.92 7.00 4.08
C ALA A 5 11.48 5.71 3.46
N HIS A 6 12.49 5.09 4.09
CA HIS A 6 13.12 3.86 3.62
C HIS A 6 12.43 2.58 4.10
N ILE A 7 11.61 2.67 5.16
CA ILE A 7 10.89 1.51 5.70
C ILE A 7 9.43 1.47 5.28
N LYS A 8 8.84 2.61 4.92
CA LYS A 8 7.45 2.66 4.46
C LYS A 8 7.26 1.83 3.18
N GLY A 9 6.15 1.12 3.13
CA GLY A 9 5.81 0.25 2.00
C GLY A 9 6.53 -1.10 2.00
N THR A 10 7.37 -1.40 3.00
CA THR A 10 8.03 -2.70 3.15
C THR A 10 7.43 -3.50 4.33
N THR A 11 7.60 -4.82 4.32
CA THR A 11 7.11 -5.68 5.40
C THR A 11 8.01 -5.61 6.63
N LEU A 12 7.47 -5.85 7.83
CA LEU A 12 8.26 -5.87 9.07
C LEU A 12 9.42 -6.88 9.01
N PRO A 13 9.25 -8.13 8.51
CA PRO A 13 10.38 -9.04 8.32
C PRO A 13 11.49 -8.48 7.43
N SER A 14 11.14 -7.80 6.34
CA SER A 14 12.13 -7.15 5.45
C SER A 14 12.88 -6.02 6.14
N ILE A 15 12.20 -5.24 6.98
CA ILE A 15 12.81 -4.19 7.80
C ILE A 15 13.81 -4.79 8.79
N ILE A 16 13.40 -5.81 9.52
CA ILE A 16 14.26 -6.53 10.50
C ILE A 16 15.50 -7.08 9.81
N GLN A 17 15.32 -7.78 8.69
CA GLN A 17 16.44 -8.35 7.95
C GLN A 17 17.42 -7.29 7.43
N LYS A 18 16.90 -6.15 6.95
CA LYS A 18 17.72 -5.10 6.34
C LYS A 18 18.49 -4.26 7.36
N PHE A 19 17.85 -3.91 8.47
CA PHE A 19 18.37 -2.89 9.40
C PHE A 19 18.86 -3.45 10.74
N PHE A 20 18.56 -4.73 11.04
CA PHE A 20 18.88 -5.38 12.31
C PHE A 20 19.52 -6.76 12.10
N SER A 21 20.11 -6.98 10.91
CA SER A 21 20.79 -8.27 10.59
C SER A 21 22.01 -8.57 11.47
N ASP A 22 22.61 -7.53 12.07
CA ASP A 22 23.73 -7.61 13.00
C ASP A 22 23.31 -7.97 14.45
N ARG A 23 22.02 -8.01 14.74
CA ARG A 23 21.46 -8.34 16.05
C ARG A 23 21.26 -9.83 16.22
N SER A 24 21.27 -10.29 17.47
CA SER A 24 20.94 -11.68 17.78
C SER A 24 19.50 -12.02 17.37
N GLU A 25 19.19 -13.30 17.30
CA GLU A 25 17.84 -13.75 16.97
C GLU A 25 16.83 -13.29 18.04
N GLU A 26 17.19 -13.37 19.32
CA GLU A 26 16.34 -12.90 20.42
C GLU A 26 16.07 -11.40 20.33
N GLU A 27 17.09 -10.57 20.04
CA GLU A 27 16.93 -9.13 19.87
C GLU A 27 16.01 -8.81 18.69
N ARG A 28 16.14 -9.50 17.57
CA ARG A 28 15.29 -9.32 16.40
C ARG A 28 13.83 -9.68 16.68
N ILE A 29 13.58 -10.77 17.41
CA ILE A 29 12.25 -11.16 17.85
C ILE A 29 11.66 -10.10 18.77
N GLN A 30 12.43 -9.58 19.71
CA GLN A 30 11.99 -8.52 20.64
C GLN A 30 11.65 -7.24 19.89
N ILE A 31 12.48 -6.79 18.95
CA ILE A 31 12.23 -5.62 18.11
C ILE A 31 10.94 -5.80 17.30
N ALA A 32 10.74 -6.97 16.69
CA ALA A 32 9.54 -7.27 15.95
C ALA A 32 8.28 -7.20 16.82
N ARG A 33 8.36 -7.75 18.03
CA ARG A 33 7.26 -7.71 19.01
C ARG A 33 6.90 -6.29 19.43
N GLU A 34 7.90 -5.49 19.83
CA GLU A 34 7.70 -4.09 20.23
C GLU A 34 7.12 -3.24 19.10
N ALA A 35 7.62 -3.43 17.87
CA ALA A 35 7.09 -2.76 16.70
C ALA A 35 5.61 -3.11 16.47
N THR A 36 5.25 -4.38 16.57
CA THR A 36 3.87 -4.85 16.42
C THR A 36 2.96 -4.29 17.52
N GLU A 37 3.40 -4.30 18.79
CA GLU A 37 2.65 -3.75 19.92
C GLU A 37 2.42 -2.24 19.75
N PHE A 38 3.43 -1.51 19.30
CA PHE A 38 3.31 -0.09 19.01
C PHE A 38 2.31 0.18 17.86
N GLU A 39 2.40 -0.57 16.77
CA GLU A 39 1.49 -0.45 15.63
C GLU A 39 0.02 -0.72 16.00
N LEU A 40 -0.25 -1.62 16.95
CA LEU A 40 -1.59 -1.89 17.45
C LEU A 40 -2.23 -0.70 18.20
N GLN A 41 -1.44 0.26 18.64
CA GLN A 41 -1.90 1.47 19.32
C GLN A 41 -2.00 2.69 18.41
N MET A 42 -1.43 2.62 17.20
CA MET A 42 -1.42 3.75 16.27
C MET A 42 -2.84 4.08 15.74
N PRO A 43 -3.17 5.37 15.55
CA PRO A 43 -4.35 5.75 14.80
C PRO A 43 -4.19 5.39 13.32
N PHE A 44 -5.33 5.26 12.62
CA PHE A 44 -5.38 5.12 11.17
C PHE A 44 -5.97 6.39 10.54
N PRO A 45 -5.17 7.47 10.38
CA PRO A 45 -5.66 8.66 9.70
C PRO A 45 -5.94 8.31 8.23
N THR A 46 -7.07 8.78 7.72
CA THR A 46 -7.42 8.62 6.31
C THR A 46 -6.79 9.75 5.49
N ILE A 47 -6.43 9.45 4.24
CA ILE A 47 -6.04 10.49 3.28
C ILE A 47 -7.30 11.22 2.83
N ALA A 48 -7.24 12.55 2.74
CA ALA A 48 -8.36 13.39 2.34
C ALA A 48 -8.97 12.90 1.00
N GLY A 49 -10.30 12.76 0.98
CA GLY A 49 -11.07 12.28 -0.18
C GLY A 49 -10.99 10.77 -0.45
N ALA A 50 -10.14 9.99 0.26
CA ALA A 50 -9.95 8.57 -0.05
C ALA A 50 -11.22 7.73 0.13
N LEU A 51 -11.96 7.92 1.21
CA LEU A 51 -13.18 7.15 1.47
C LEU A 51 -14.30 7.53 0.47
N ASP A 52 -14.43 8.80 0.14
CA ASP A 52 -15.41 9.29 -0.84
C ASP A 52 -15.08 8.75 -2.24
N PHE A 53 -13.80 8.73 -2.61
CA PHE A 53 -13.36 8.19 -3.89
C PHE A 53 -13.60 6.67 -3.98
N ILE A 54 -13.31 5.91 -2.93
CA ILE A 54 -13.63 4.48 -2.84
C ILE A 54 -15.14 4.25 -3.04
N GLN A 55 -15.99 5.05 -2.37
CA GLN A 55 -17.44 4.95 -2.52
C GLN A 55 -17.89 5.31 -3.93
N LEU A 56 -17.29 6.32 -4.56
CA LEU A 56 -17.55 6.68 -5.96
C LEU A 56 -17.23 5.51 -6.90
N LEU A 57 -16.09 4.86 -6.75
CA LEU A 57 -15.68 3.69 -7.54
C LEU A 57 -16.67 2.52 -7.36
N LYS A 58 -17.05 2.21 -6.13
CA LYS A 58 -18.03 1.15 -5.81
C LYS A 58 -19.39 1.42 -6.46
N ASN A 59 -19.89 2.63 -6.36
CA ASN A 59 -21.18 3.03 -6.95
C ASN A 59 -21.20 2.91 -8.48
N ASN A 60 -20.02 2.87 -9.10
CA ASN A 60 -19.85 2.73 -10.56
C ASN A 60 -19.34 1.33 -10.98
N ASN A 61 -19.42 0.34 -10.08
CA ASN A 61 -19.01 -1.04 -10.32
C ASN A 61 -17.55 -1.21 -10.77
N VAL A 62 -16.66 -0.30 -10.34
CA VAL A 62 -15.23 -0.43 -10.56
C VAL A 62 -14.69 -1.43 -9.53
N LYS A 63 -13.90 -2.40 -9.98
CA LYS A 63 -13.23 -3.37 -9.10
C LYS A 63 -12.12 -2.69 -8.29
N ILE A 64 -12.08 -2.93 -6.99
CA ILE A 64 -11.14 -2.28 -6.09
C ILE A 64 -10.36 -3.33 -5.30
N GLY A 65 -9.02 -3.25 -5.37
CA GLY A 65 -8.11 -4.03 -4.55
C GLY A 65 -7.39 -3.18 -3.51
N LEU A 66 -7.23 -3.70 -2.30
CA LEU A 66 -6.31 -3.14 -1.31
C LEU A 66 -5.05 -3.98 -1.25
N VAL A 67 -3.88 -3.35 -1.43
CA VAL A 67 -2.57 -4.00 -1.37
C VAL A 67 -1.73 -3.34 -0.28
N THR A 68 -1.42 -4.07 0.77
CA THR A 68 -0.70 -3.54 1.93
C THR A 68 0.47 -4.44 2.34
N SER A 69 1.53 -3.81 2.86
CA SER A 69 2.65 -4.51 3.51
C SER A 69 2.37 -4.84 4.99
N SER A 70 1.20 -4.46 5.50
CA SER A 70 0.73 -4.86 6.83
C SER A 70 0.22 -6.29 6.82
N ASP A 71 0.28 -6.93 7.99
CA ASP A 71 -0.36 -8.23 8.22
C ASP A 71 -1.88 -8.10 8.35
N LYS A 72 -2.53 -9.26 8.39
CA LYS A 72 -3.99 -9.34 8.51
C LYS A 72 -4.51 -8.75 9.82
N ALA A 73 -3.82 -8.93 10.94
CA ALA A 73 -4.27 -8.47 12.26
C ALA A 73 -4.36 -6.94 12.32
N LYS A 74 -3.34 -6.25 11.82
CA LYS A 74 -3.33 -4.78 11.71
C LYS A 74 -4.42 -4.29 10.78
N LEU A 75 -4.61 -4.96 9.64
CA LEU A 75 -5.65 -4.60 8.68
C LEU A 75 -7.06 -4.78 9.23
N ASP A 76 -7.35 -5.91 9.88
CA ASP A 76 -8.66 -6.18 10.48
C ASP A 76 -9.02 -5.09 11.53
N ARG A 77 -8.03 -4.61 12.27
CA ARG A 77 -8.23 -3.48 13.18
C ARG A 77 -8.56 -2.18 12.43
N ALA A 78 -7.84 -1.88 11.35
CA ALA A 78 -8.10 -0.70 10.52
C ALA A 78 -9.52 -0.76 9.91
N PHE A 79 -9.91 -1.91 9.38
CA PHE A 79 -11.24 -2.09 8.78
C PHE A 79 -12.37 -1.87 9.77
N ARG A 80 -12.28 -2.43 10.98
CA ARG A 80 -13.28 -2.17 12.03
C ARG A 80 -13.38 -0.69 12.42
N LEU A 81 -12.25 0.00 12.55
CA LEU A 81 -12.23 1.41 12.95
C LEU A 81 -12.74 2.35 11.85
N LEU A 82 -12.57 1.98 10.58
CA LEU A 82 -12.93 2.80 9.43
C LEU A 82 -14.20 2.33 8.71
N ASN A 83 -14.85 1.26 9.19
CA ASN A 83 -16.02 0.62 8.57
C ASN A 83 -15.76 0.20 7.11
N LEU A 84 -14.63 -0.48 6.86
CA LEU A 84 -14.19 -0.90 5.53
C LEU A 84 -14.38 -2.40 5.26
N GLU A 85 -15.04 -3.14 6.15
CA GLU A 85 -15.35 -4.55 5.95
C GLU A 85 -16.20 -4.76 4.68
N GLY A 86 -15.74 -5.64 3.79
CA GLY A 86 -16.43 -5.96 2.54
C GLY A 86 -16.42 -4.85 1.47
N VAL A 87 -15.64 -3.80 1.67
CA VAL A 87 -15.55 -2.69 0.70
C VAL A 87 -14.70 -3.08 -0.51
N PHE A 88 -13.60 -3.79 -0.31
CA PHE A 88 -12.67 -4.18 -1.36
C PHE A 88 -13.02 -5.54 -1.96
N ASP A 89 -12.91 -5.67 -3.29
CA ASP A 89 -13.14 -6.94 -4.00
C ASP A 89 -11.98 -7.93 -3.82
N THR A 90 -10.78 -7.43 -3.56
CA THR A 90 -9.64 -8.22 -3.07
C THR A 90 -8.81 -7.45 -2.06
N VAL A 91 -8.15 -8.20 -1.17
CA VAL A 91 -7.22 -7.66 -0.18
C VAL A 91 -5.96 -8.53 -0.19
N VAL A 92 -4.82 -7.91 -0.48
CA VAL A 92 -3.50 -8.55 -0.45
C VAL A 92 -2.70 -7.98 0.71
N THR A 93 -2.52 -8.79 1.74
CA THR A 93 -1.71 -8.49 2.93
C THR A 93 -0.32 -9.12 2.81
N ALA A 94 0.59 -8.79 3.74
CA ALA A 94 1.91 -9.41 3.82
C ALA A 94 1.84 -10.95 3.95
N ASP A 95 0.80 -11.47 4.59
CA ASP A 95 0.61 -12.92 4.81
C ASP A 95 0.26 -13.70 3.53
N ARG A 96 -0.15 -13.01 2.46
CA ARG A 96 -0.54 -13.62 1.18
C ARG A 96 0.58 -13.70 0.16
N ILE A 97 1.74 -13.15 0.47
CA ILE A 97 2.89 -13.06 -0.44
C ILE A 97 4.15 -13.64 0.20
N THR A 98 5.05 -14.14 -0.61
CA THR A 98 6.38 -14.61 -0.17
C THR A 98 7.45 -13.55 -0.33
N THR A 99 7.26 -12.61 -1.27
CA THR A 99 8.19 -11.52 -1.54
C THR A 99 7.44 -10.19 -1.48
N GLY A 100 7.88 -9.31 -0.60
CA GLY A 100 7.29 -7.98 -0.41
C GLY A 100 7.78 -6.94 -1.41
N LYS A 101 7.11 -5.77 -1.44
CA LYS A 101 7.56 -4.61 -2.24
C LYS A 101 9.05 -4.33 -2.01
N PRO A 102 9.84 -4.06 -3.04
CA PRO A 102 9.47 -3.61 -4.37
C PRO A 102 9.19 -4.72 -5.41
N ASP A 103 9.16 -6.01 -5.01
CA ASP A 103 8.75 -7.08 -5.92
C ASP A 103 7.28 -6.88 -6.38
N PRO A 104 6.94 -7.16 -7.66
CA PRO A 104 5.60 -6.95 -8.21
C PRO A 104 4.55 -7.93 -7.70
N MET A 105 4.93 -8.98 -6.97
CA MET A 105 4.07 -10.10 -6.59
C MET A 105 2.73 -9.67 -5.99
N CYS A 106 2.73 -8.68 -5.10
CA CYS A 106 1.51 -8.24 -4.41
C CYS A 106 0.48 -7.62 -5.36
N TYR A 107 0.92 -6.83 -6.34
CA TYR A 107 0.05 -6.22 -7.33
C TYR A 107 -0.41 -7.21 -8.40
N LEU A 108 0.49 -8.09 -8.86
CA LEU A 108 0.12 -9.18 -9.78
C LEU A 108 -0.91 -10.12 -9.15
N LEU A 109 -0.78 -10.43 -7.86
CA LEU A 109 -1.76 -11.22 -7.13
C LEU A 109 -3.12 -10.50 -7.04
N ALA A 110 -3.13 -9.20 -6.77
CA ALA A 110 -4.36 -8.41 -6.75
C ALA A 110 -5.05 -8.39 -8.12
N ALA A 111 -4.33 -8.17 -9.21
CA ALA A 111 -4.87 -8.21 -10.57
C ALA A 111 -5.47 -9.58 -10.90
N LYS A 112 -4.77 -10.66 -10.51
CA LYS A 112 -5.26 -12.04 -10.68
C LYS A 112 -6.58 -12.28 -9.91
N ASP A 113 -6.64 -11.88 -8.65
CA ASP A 113 -7.86 -12.03 -7.83
C ASP A 113 -9.04 -11.26 -8.43
N LEU A 114 -8.78 -10.06 -8.94
CA LEU A 114 -9.78 -9.23 -9.60
C LEU A 114 -10.15 -9.73 -11.00
N ASN A 115 -9.40 -10.70 -11.54
CA ASN A 115 -9.52 -11.17 -12.92
C ASN A 115 -9.48 -10.01 -13.93
N VAL A 116 -8.40 -9.23 -13.87
CA VAL A 116 -8.09 -8.10 -14.76
C VAL A 116 -6.65 -8.19 -15.25
N ASP A 117 -6.36 -7.61 -16.42
CA ASP A 117 -5.00 -7.50 -16.91
C ASP A 117 -4.24 -6.45 -16.08
N PRO A 118 -2.99 -6.67 -15.68
CA PRO A 118 -2.19 -5.66 -14.99
C PRO A 118 -2.10 -4.32 -15.73
N THR A 119 -2.08 -4.33 -17.06
CA THR A 119 -2.05 -3.09 -17.88
C THR A 119 -3.32 -2.26 -17.79
N ASP A 120 -4.44 -2.86 -17.37
CA ASP A 120 -5.73 -2.20 -17.14
C ASP A 120 -5.89 -1.73 -15.67
N CYS A 121 -4.85 -1.93 -14.85
CA CYS A 121 -4.87 -1.55 -13.45
C CYS A 121 -4.24 -0.18 -13.22
N LEU A 122 -4.88 0.58 -12.33
CA LEU A 122 -4.36 1.83 -11.79
C LEU A 122 -3.97 1.63 -10.32
N VAL A 123 -2.76 2.00 -9.97
CA VAL A 123 -2.22 1.89 -8.61
C VAL A 123 -2.06 3.27 -8.00
N PHE A 124 -2.54 3.46 -6.77
CA PHE A 124 -2.27 4.65 -5.96
C PHE A 124 -1.24 4.29 -4.89
N GLU A 125 -0.09 4.96 -4.88
CA GLU A 125 1.02 4.64 -3.99
C GLU A 125 1.79 5.88 -3.53
N ASP A 126 2.33 5.81 -2.30
CA ASP A 126 3.09 6.91 -1.69
C ASP A 126 4.53 6.54 -1.34
N SER A 127 4.88 5.26 -1.39
CA SER A 127 6.20 4.75 -1.04
C SER A 127 7.05 4.43 -2.27
N PHE A 128 8.37 4.61 -2.17
CA PHE A 128 9.28 4.22 -3.27
C PHE A 128 9.18 2.74 -3.60
N ALA A 129 9.09 1.88 -2.58
CA ALA A 129 8.99 0.45 -2.78
C ALA A 129 7.68 0.06 -3.48
N GLY A 130 6.57 0.71 -3.11
CA GLY A 130 5.27 0.46 -3.74
C GLY A 130 5.18 0.99 -5.17
N ILE A 131 5.71 2.18 -5.43
CA ILE A 131 5.82 2.74 -6.80
C ILE A 131 6.61 1.80 -7.70
N GLN A 132 7.78 1.35 -7.23
CA GLN A 132 8.59 0.40 -8.00
C GLN A 132 7.86 -0.93 -8.22
N SER A 133 7.16 -1.45 -7.22
CA SER A 133 6.39 -2.68 -7.30
C SER A 133 5.25 -2.58 -8.34
N GLY A 134 4.49 -1.48 -8.33
CA GLY A 134 3.42 -1.23 -9.31
C GLY A 134 3.96 -1.10 -10.73
N ASN A 135 5.04 -0.34 -10.93
CA ASN A 135 5.71 -0.21 -12.23
C ASN A 135 6.24 -1.56 -12.72
N SER A 136 6.86 -2.36 -11.83
CA SER A 136 7.38 -3.69 -12.17
C SER A 136 6.27 -4.69 -12.51
N ALA A 137 5.05 -4.47 -11.99
CA ALA A 137 3.87 -5.24 -12.36
C ALA A 137 3.27 -4.84 -13.73
N GLY A 138 3.80 -3.82 -14.40
CA GLY A 138 3.27 -3.27 -15.64
C GLY A 138 2.02 -2.43 -15.47
N MET A 139 1.73 -1.98 -14.24
CA MET A 139 0.56 -1.17 -13.93
C MET A 139 0.86 0.33 -14.05
N ARG A 140 -0.17 1.13 -14.28
CA ARG A 140 -0.07 2.58 -14.25
C ARG A 140 -0.10 3.07 -12.81
N VAL A 141 0.95 3.76 -12.36
CA VAL A 141 1.08 4.21 -10.97
C VAL A 141 0.82 5.71 -10.85
N ILE A 142 -0.10 6.08 -9.96
CA ILE A 142 -0.32 7.46 -9.49
C ILE A 142 0.35 7.62 -8.13
N GLY A 143 1.28 8.57 -8.05
CA GLY A 143 2.02 8.86 -6.81
C GLY A 143 1.23 9.79 -5.89
N LEU A 144 1.17 9.43 -4.60
CA LEU A 144 0.59 10.26 -3.54
C LEU A 144 1.69 10.98 -2.75
N CYS A 145 1.54 12.29 -2.54
CA CYS A 145 2.50 13.11 -1.78
C CYS A 145 2.31 13.00 -0.25
N THR A 146 1.88 11.85 0.25
CA THR A 146 1.63 11.64 1.69
C THR A 146 2.87 11.18 2.47
N THR A 147 3.82 10.57 1.80
CA THR A 147 5.08 10.09 2.40
C THR A 147 6.30 10.75 1.79
N ASN A 148 6.29 10.93 0.48
CA ASN A 148 7.40 11.49 -0.30
C ASN A 148 6.95 12.80 -0.97
N SER A 149 7.89 13.72 -1.19
CA SER A 149 7.60 14.96 -1.93
C SER A 149 7.35 14.66 -3.41
N GLU A 150 6.55 15.50 -4.07
CA GLU A 150 6.31 15.44 -5.51
C GLU A 150 7.63 15.36 -6.29
N GLU A 151 8.60 16.22 -5.95
CA GLU A 151 9.91 16.29 -6.61
C GLU A 151 10.67 14.95 -6.59
N SER A 152 10.47 14.14 -5.54
CA SER A 152 11.17 12.86 -5.38
C SER A 152 10.51 11.69 -6.12
N ILE A 153 9.23 11.82 -6.50
CA ILE A 153 8.46 10.73 -7.12
C ILE A 153 7.97 11.03 -8.54
N LYS A 154 7.89 12.30 -8.97
CA LYS A 154 7.30 12.70 -10.26
C LYS A 154 7.84 11.98 -11.48
N ASP A 155 9.14 11.69 -11.52
CA ASP A 155 9.80 11.01 -12.65
C ASP A 155 9.65 9.47 -12.60
N LYS A 156 8.94 8.95 -11.60
CA LYS A 156 8.76 7.51 -11.35
C LYS A 156 7.32 7.03 -11.51
N VAL A 157 6.39 7.97 -11.72
CA VAL A 157 4.95 7.69 -11.75
C VAL A 157 4.30 8.34 -12.96
N TYR A 158 3.13 7.84 -13.33
CA TYR A 158 2.35 8.42 -14.43
C TYR A 158 1.87 9.85 -14.11
N GLN A 159 1.42 10.06 -12.87
CA GLN A 159 0.91 11.32 -12.37
C GLN A 159 1.17 11.43 -10.87
N VAL A 160 1.31 12.64 -10.35
CA VAL A 160 1.39 12.90 -8.91
C VAL A 160 0.13 13.65 -8.46
N ILE A 161 -0.43 13.23 -7.33
CA ILE A 161 -1.57 13.90 -6.69
C ILE A 161 -1.29 14.10 -5.19
N PRO A 162 -1.79 15.17 -4.58
CA PRO A 162 -1.64 15.41 -3.14
C PRO A 162 -2.57 14.52 -2.30
N ASN A 163 -3.76 14.22 -2.78
CA ASN A 163 -4.81 13.45 -2.12
C ASN A 163 -5.91 13.05 -3.12
N PHE A 164 -7.05 12.55 -2.66
CA PHE A 164 -8.15 12.05 -3.50
C PHE A 164 -9.31 13.06 -3.70
N GLU A 165 -9.27 14.24 -3.08
CA GLU A 165 -10.42 15.18 -3.07
C GLU A 165 -10.85 15.66 -4.45
N LYS A 166 -9.94 15.71 -5.41
CA LYS A 166 -10.23 16.23 -6.77
C LYS A 166 -10.36 15.14 -7.82
N LEU A 167 -10.29 13.86 -7.42
CA LEU A 167 -10.42 12.76 -8.37
C LEU A 167 -11.87 12.54 -8.78
N THR A 168 -12.07 12.31 -10.08
CA THR A 168 -13.35 12.00 -10.69
C THR A 168 -13.29 10.65 -11.42
N LEU A 169 -14.42 10.15 -11.90
CA LEU A 169 -14.44 8.95 -12.74
C LEU A 169 -13.75 9.14 -14.09
N GLU A 170 -13.68 10.36 -14.59
CA GLU A 170 -13.02 10.66 -15.87
C GLU A 170 -11.51 10.50 -15.77
N ASP A 171 -10.92 10.80 -14.61
CA ASP A 171 -9.49 10.57 -14.34
C ASP A 171 -9.15 9.07 -14.34
N TYR A 172 -10.16 8.23 -14.19
CA TYR A 172 -10.03 6.79 -14.08
C TYR A 172 -10.19 6.05 -15.43
N LYS A 173 -10.88 6.65 -16.40
CA LYS A 173 -11.23 6.02 -17.69
C LYS A 173 -10.18 6.20 -18.80
N GLN A 174 -9.02 6.79 -18.50
CA GLN A 174 -7.98 7.08 -19.49
C GLN A 174 -6.97 5.95 -19.65
#